data_cf1daf1b21676c1e4cee2983ec49dc6f
#
_entry.id   cf1daf1b21676c1e4cee2983ec49dc6f
#
_cell.length_a   1.000
_cell.length_b   1.000
_cell.length_c   1.000
_cell.angle_alpha   90.00
_cell.angle_beta   90.00
_cell.angle_gamma   90.00
#
_symmetry.space_group_name_H-M   'P 1'
#
loop_
_entity.id
_entity.type
_entity.pdbx_description
1 polymer ?
#
loop_
_entity_poly.entity_id
_entity_poly.type
_entity_poly.pdbx_seq_one_letter_code
_entity_poly.pdbx_strand_id
1 'polypeptide(L)'
;MGGKKEIMDCIRGNKVLVPGTYPGYGLGMAAVLATLDELTKDDCAVYKQVFKVQEKIMDGLVEISRKYDIPLTITEANGVFDTLFGIPGGRRRLYTDGELVGFDKNIVNNFQRYMQENGVFLMFGGRWYVNASHTMEDAEKTLAAADKAMKALKENNYNYIAK
;
A
#
# COMPACT_ATOMS: atom_id res chain seq x y z
N MET A 1 12.73 -18.56 -3.85
CA MET A 1 11.72 -19.43 -4.48
C MET A 1 11.63 -20.72 -3.67
N GLY A 2 10.44 -21.15 -3.30
CA GLY A 2 10.16 -22.36 -2.53
C GLY A 2 8.84 -22.98 -3.00
N GLY A 3 8.67 -24.28 -2.77
CA GLY A 3 7.48 -25.01 -3.18
C GLY A 3 7.53 -26.48 -2.82
N LYS A 4 6.54 -27.24 -3.28
CA LYS A 4 6.49 -28.68 -3.09
C LYS A 4 7.75 -29.34 -3.66
N LYS A 5 8.23 -30.38 -2.97
CA LYS A 5 9.49 -31.05 -3.33
C LYS A 5 9.52 -31.50 -4.79
N GLU A 6 8.43 -32.10 -5.28
CA GLU A 6 8.34 -32.62 -6.66
C GLU A 6 8.50 -31.51 -7.71
N ILE A 7 8.01 -30.31 -7.42
CA ILE A 7 8.15 -29.13 -8.29
C ILE A 7 9.58 -28.60 -8.20
N MET A 8 10.13 -28.50 -7.01
CA MET A 8 11.48 -27.98 -6.81
C MET A 8 12.57 -28.91 -7.35
N ASP A 9 12.32 -30.22 -7.39
CA ASP A 9 13.24 -31.22 -7.98
C ASP A 9 13.39 -31.03 -9.50
N CYS A 10 12.44 -30.39 -10.18
CA CYS A 10 12.60 -30.02 -11.59
C CYS A 10 13.74 -28.99 -11.80
N ILE A 11 13.93 -28.08 -10.84
CA ILE A 11 15.03 -27.11 -10.88
C ILE A 11 16.37 -27.81 -10.57
N ARG A 12 16.40 -28.66 -9.52
CA ARG A 12 17.59 -29.41 -9.13
C ARG A 12 18.04 -30.39 -10.25
N GLY A 13 17.09 -30.96 -10.96
CA GLY A 13 17.35 -31.88 -12.09
C GLY A 13 17.64 -31.18 -13.42
N ASN A 14 17.82 -29.85 -13.43
CA ASN A 14 18.04 -29.06 -14.65
C ASN A 14 16.95 -29.22 -15.73
N LYS A 15 15.73 -29.62 -15.33
CA LYS A 15 14.58 -29.72 -16.25
C LYS A 15 13.94 -28.35 -16.51
N VAL A 16 14.12 -27.43 -15.58
CA VAL A 16 13.65 -26.04 -15.66
C VAL A 16 14.82 -25.12 -15.34
N LEU A 17 15.13 -24.22 -16.27
CA LEU A 17 16.12 -23.18 -16.05
C LEU A 17 15.51 -22.04 -15.28
N VAL A 18 16.18 -21.58 -14.18
CA VAL A 18 15.85 -20.39 -13.42
C VAL A 18 16.95 -19.36 -13.66
N PRO A 19 16.91 -18.63 -14.79
CA PRO A 19 17.92 -17.63 -15.11
C PRO A 19 17.75 -16.39 -14.25
N GLY A 20 18.85 -15.69 -14.02
CA GLY A 20 18.86 -14.40 -13.36
C GLY A 20 20.27 -14.01 -12.93
N THR A 21 20.52 -12.72 -12.80
CA THR A 21 21.84 -12.20 -12.40
C THR A 21 22.16 -12.50 -10.94
N TYR A 22 21.13 -12.56 -10.08
CA TYR A 22 21.28 -12.71 -8.63
C TYR A 22 20.73 -14.02 -7.99
N PRO A 23 20.22 -15.04 -8.73
CA PRO A 23 19.79 -16.26 -8.08
C PRO A 23 20.97 -16.92 -7.36
N GLY A 24 20.80 -17.18 -6.06
CA GLY A 24 21.84 -17.79 -5.25
C GLY A 24 23.01 -16.88 -4.86
N TYR A 25 22.91 -15.57 -5.08
CA TYR A 25 23.91 -14.62 -4.59
C TYR A 25 24.02 -14.68 -3.06
N GLY A 26 25.18 -15.13 -2.55
CA GLY A 26 25.36 -15.48 -1.14
C GLY A 26 25.01 -14.37 -0.16
N LEU A 27 25.44 -13.13 -0.40
CA LEU A 27 25.11 -11.99 0.45
C LEU A 27 23.59 -11.71 0.46
N GLY A 28 22.94 -11.80 -0.71
CA GLY A 28 21.48 -11.66 -0.80
C GLY A 28 20.74 -12.76 -0.06
N MET A 29 21.24 -13.99 -0.09
CA MET A 29 20.66 -15.12 0.66
C MET A 29 20.83 -14.93 2.18
N ALA A 30 21.96 -14.44 2.63
CA ALA A 30 22.19 -14.10 4.03
C ALA A 30 21.22 -13.00 4.51
N ALA A 31 21.02 -11.96 3.70
CA ALA A 31 20.04 -10.90 3.99
C ALA A 31 18.61 -11.44 4.04
N VAL A 32 18.22 -12.34 3.13
CA VAL A 32 16.90 -13.00 3.16
C VAL A 32 16.70 -13.78 4.45
N LEU A 33 17.68 -14.58 4.86
CA LEU A 33 17.60 -15.35 6.11
C LEU A 33 17.43 -14.43 7.32
N ALA A 34 18.29 -13.41 7.46
CA ALA A 34 18.22 -12.46 8.54
C ALA A 34 16.88 -11.70 8.58
N THR A 35 16.34 -11.35 7.41
CA THR A 35 15.01 -10.71 7.31
C THR A 35 13.90 -11.66 7.74
N LEU A 36 13.93 -12.92 7.30
CA LEU A 36 12.93 -13.92 7.71
C LEU A 36 13.00 -14.20 9.21
N ASP A 37 14.20 -14.30 9.78
CA ASP A 37 14.37 -14.49 11.21
C ASP A 37 13.73 -13.32 11.98
N GLU A 38 13.93 -12.08 11.55
CA GLU A 38 13.32 -10.90 12.17
C GLU A 38 11.79 -10.89 12.00
N LEU A 39 11.29 -11.20 10.82
CA LEU A 39 9.85 -11.20 10.53
C LEU A 39 9.08 -12.30 11.27
N THR A 40 9.74 -13.40 11.64
CA THR A 40 9.09 -14.53 12.33
C THR A 40 9.24 -14.50 13.85
N LYS A 41 10.04 -13.59 14.40
CA LYS A 41 10.19 -13.40 15.86
C LYS A 41 8.84 -13.10 16.53
N ASP A 42 8.73 -13.49 17.78
CA ASP A 42 7.65 -13.13 18.69
C ASP A 42 6.26 -13.36 18.07
N ASP A 43 6.08 -14.52 17.45
CA ASP A 43 4.85 -14.87 16.76
C ASP A 43 4.47 -13.83 15.68
N CYS A 44 5.44 -13.47 14.87
CA CYS A 44 5.30 -12.50 13.77
C CYS A 44 4.85 -11.10 14.24
N ALA A 45 5.36 -10.61 15.36
CA ALA A 45 4.97 -9.34 15.96
C ALA A 45 5.12 -8.15 14.99
N VAL A 46 6.14 -8.18 14.14
CA VAL A 46 6.37 -7.16 13.10
C VAL A 46 5.18 -7.03 12.16
N TYR A 47 4.64 -8.15 11.68
CA TYR A 47 3.45 -8.12 10.82
C TYR A 47 2.21 -7.57 11.53
N LYS A 48 2.00 -7.97 12.80
CA LYS A 48 0.89 -7.47 13.63
C LYS A 48 0.94 -5.96 13.78
N GLN A 49 2.15 -5.39 13.99
CA GLN A 49 2.36 -3.95 14.05
C GLN A 49 2.04 -3.27 12.71
N VAL A 50 2.60 -3.77 11.61
CA VAL A 50 2.38 -3.22 10.27
C VAL A 50 0.89 -3.20 9.94
N PHE A 51 0.18 -4.29 10.19
CA PHE A 51 -1.25 -4.38 9.90
C PHE A 51 -2.08 -3.44 10.76
N LYS A 52 -1.73 -3.27 12.04
CA LYS A 52 -2.41 -2.32 12.93
C LYS A 52 -2.27 -0.88 12.44
N VAL A 53 -1.08 -0.48 11.99
CA VAL A 53 -0.84 0.87 11.43
C VAL A 53 -1.60 1.02 10.11
N GLN A 54 -1.56 0.02 9.24
CA GLN A 54 -2.28 0.00 7.97
C GLN A 54 -3.79 0.16 8.18
N GLU A 55 -4.40 -0.61 9.08
CA GLU A 55 -5.83 -0.53 9.40
C GLU A 55 -6.22 0.85 9.88
N LYS A 56 -5.44 1.43 10.80
CA LYS A 56 -5.67 2.80 11.29
C LYS A 56 -5.71 3.82 10.15
N ILE A 57 -4.77 3.72 9.21
CA ILE A 57 -4.72 4.64 8.07
C ILE A 57 -5.92 4.42 7.14
N MET A 58 -6.22 3.18 6.78
CA MET A 58 -7.32 2.87 5.86
C MET A 58 -8.67 3.29 6.41
N ASP A 59 -8.95 3.00 7.67
CA ASP A 59 -10.22 3.38 8.33
C ASP A 59 -10.36 4.90 8.39
N GLY A 60 -9.30 5.60 8.82
CA GLY A 60 -9.28 7.05 8.85
C GLY A 60 -9.45 7.70 7.48
N LEU A 61 -8.85 7.14 6.42
CA LEU A 61 -9.06 7.64 5.05
C LEU A 61 -10.52 7.50 4.61
N VAL A 62 -11.17 6.38 4.94
CA VAL A 62 -12.60 6.19 4.65
C VAL A 62 -13.48 7.18 5.44
N GLU A 63 -13.17 7.42 6.71
CA GLU A 63 -13.90 8.41 7.52
C GLU A 63 -13.75 9.83 6.95
N ILE A 64 -12.52 10.21 6.59
CA ILE A 64 -12.22 11.52 5.99
C ILE A 64 -12.93 11.67 4.63
N SER A 65 -12.92 10.62 3.80
CA SER A 65 -13.61 10.66 2.51
C SER A 65 -15.11 10.87 2.65
N ARG A 66 -15.74 10.25 3.64
CA ARG A 66 -17.15 10.47 3.99
C ARG A 66 -17.42 11.88 4.48
N LYS A 67 -16.53 12.42 5.33
CA LYS A 67 -16.62 13.79 5.86
C LYS A 67 -16.70 14.84 4.75
N TYR A 68 -15.97 14.62 3.65
CA TYR A 68 -15.94 15.57 2.51
C TYR A 68 -16.78 15.10 1.32
N ASP A 69 -17.55 14.02 1.46
CA ASP A 69 -18.36 13.47 0.39
C ASP A 69 -17.52 13.24 -0.89
N ILE A 70 -16.40 12.53 -0.72
CA ILE A 70 -15.49 12.14 -1.80
C ILE A 70 -15.63 10.63 -2.02
N PRO A 71 -16.08 10.17 -3.20
CA PRO A 71 -16.14 8.75 -3.49
C PRO A 71 -14.76 8.10 -3.42
N LEU A 72 -14.60 7.14 -2.51
CA LEU A 72 -13.36 6.43 -2.27
C LEU A 72 -13.60 4.94 -2.05
N THR A 73 -12.84 4.12 -2.73
CA THR A 73 -12.66 2.70 -2.43
C THR A 73 -11.22 2.44 -2.06
N ILE A 74 -10.99 1.65 -1.01
CA ILE A 74 -9.68 1.12 -0.64
C ILE A 74 -9.68 -0.38 -0.88
N THR A 75 -8.75 -0.85 -1.72
CA THR A 75 -8.49 -2.28 -1.92
C THR A 75 -7.14 -2.63 -1.33
N GLU A 76 -7.06 -3.75 -0.62
CA GLU A 76 -5.90 -4.07 0.20
C GLU A 76 -5.30 -5.45 -0.04
N ALA A 77 -3.99 -5.52 0.15
CA ALA A 77 -3.23 -6.72 0.51
C ALA A 77 -2.38 -6.39 1.75
N ASN A 78 -1.89 -7.41 2.43
CA ASN A 78 -1.14 -7.25 3.67
C ASN A 78 0.09 -6.35 3.47
N GLY A 79 0.15 -5.22 4.17
CA GLY A 79 1.22 -4.22 4.09
C GLY A 79 1.12 -3.25 2.91
N VAL A 80 0.18 -3.47 1.98
CA VAL A 80 -0.01 -2.65 0.78
C VAL A 80 -1.49 -2.41 0.55
N PHE A 81 -1.88 -1.20 0.16
CA PHE A 81 -3.25 -0.91 -0.25
C PHE A 81 -3.28 0.20 -1.32
N ASP A 82 -4.36 0.24 -2.07
CA ASP A 82 -4.59 1.26 -3.09
C ASP A 82 -5.81 2.11 -2.73
N THR A 83 -5.71 3.43 -2.96
CA THR A 83 -6.82 4.37 -2.86
C THR A 83 -7.38 4.68 -4.24
N LEU A 84 -8.64 4.32 -4.46
CA LEU A 84 -9.33 4.47 -5.72
C LEU A 84 -10.42 5.55 -5.60
N PHE A 85 -10.06 6.76 -5.98
CA PHE A 85 -10.98 7.90 -6.00
C PHE A 85 -11.94 7.83 -7.19
N GLY A 86 -13.16 8.33 -7.01
CA GLY A 86 -14.24 8.27 -7.99
C GLY A 86 -15.13 7.03 -7.86
N ILE A 87 -14.70 6.02 -7.13
CA ILE A 87 -15.45 4.78 -6.90
C ILE A 87 -15.90 4.75 -5.44
N PRO A 88 -17.21 4.81 -5.14
CA PRO A 88 -17.70 4.68 -3.78
C PRO A 88 -17.64 3.22 -3.32
N GLY A 89 -17.33 2.98 -2.04
CA GLY A 89 -17.33 1.61 -1.52
C GLY A 89 -16.60 1.41 -0.20
N GLY A 90 -15.79 2.36 0.23
CA GLY A 90 -14.99 2.20 1.44
C GLY A 90 -13.95 1.08 1.30
N ARG A 91 -13.74 0.28 2.34
CA ARG A 91 -12.81 -0.87 2.27
C ARG A 91 -13.49 -2.06 1.62
N ARG A 92 -13.00 -2.53 0.47
CA ARG A 92 -13.45 -3.75 -0.20
C ARG A 92 -12.41 -4.29 -1.18
N ARG A 93 -12.45 -5.58 -1.43
CA ARG A 93 -11.66 -6.19 -2.51
C ARG A 93 -12.36 -5.98 -3.86
N LEU A 94 -11.55 -5.79 -4.89
CA LEU A 94 -11.99 -5.78 -6.28
C LEU A 94 -11.49 -7.05 -6.97
N TYR A 95 -12.32 -7.61 -7.84
CA TYR A 95 -12.04 -8.89 -8.50
C TYR A 95 -12.06 -8.79 -10.02
N THR A 96 -12.61 -7.71 -10.57
CA THR A 96 -12.76 -7.52 -12.01
C THR A 96 -12.43 -6.09 -12.43
N ASP A 97 -11.97 -5.91 -13.65
CA ASP A 97 -11.71 -4.59 -14.24
C ASP A 97 -12.97 -3.74 -14.35
N GLY A 98 -14.14 -4.37 -14.49
CA GLY A 98 -15.43 -3.66 -14.52
C GLY A 98 -15.73 -2.89 -13.23
N GLU A 99 -15.16 -3.29 -12.10
CA GLU A 99 -15.31 -2.58 -10.82
C GLU A 99 -14.46 -1.31 -10.71
N LEU A 100 -13.57 -1.08 -11.67
CA LEU A 100 -12.76 0.15 -11.78
C LEU A 100 -13.49 1.26 -12.56
N VAL A 101 -14.68 1.02 -13.04
CA VAL A 101 -15.49 2.05 -13.72
C VAL A 101 -15.77 3.20 -12.75
N GLY A 102 -15.40 4.40 -13.15
CA GLY A 102 -15.47 5.60 -12.31
C GLY A 102 -14.16 5.98 -11.61
N PHE A 103 -13.13 5.14 -11.66
CA PHE A 103 -11.81 5.49 -11.13
C PHE A 103 -11.26 6.73 -11.85
N ASP A 104 -10.95 7.76 -11.07
CA ASP A 104 -10.38 9.01 -11.58
C ASP A 104 -8.91 9.16 -11.15
N LYS A 105 -8.04 8.91 -12.11
CA LYS A 105 -6.59 9.02 -11.92
C LYS A 105 -6.13 10.46 -11.63
N ASN A 106 -6.86 11.47 -12.12
CA ASN A 106 -6.50 12.87 -11.88
C ASN A 106 -6.73 13.22 -10.41
N ILE A 107 -7.84 12.75 -9.83
CA ILE A 107 -8.11 12.97 -8.39
C ILE A 107 -7.00 12.33 -7.54
N VAL A 108 -6.56 11.10 -7.88
CA VAL A 108 -5.43 10.44 -7.20
C VAL A 108 -4.17 11.28 -7.27
N ASN A 109 -3.80 11.75 -8.46
CA ASN A 109 -2.59 12.54 -8.65
C ASN A 109 -2.65 13.87 -7.89
N ASN A 110 -3.80 14.53 -7.89
CA ASN A 110 -3.99 15.79 -7.17
C ASN A 110 -3.99 15.59 -5.65
N PHE A 111 -4.62 14.51 -5.18
CA PHE A 111 -4.52 14.10 -3.78
C PHE A 111 -3.07 13.89 -3.33
N GLN A 112 -2.28 13.17 -4.14
CA GLN A 112 -0.87 12.95 -3.84
C GLN A 112 -0.06 14.24 -3.72
N ARG A 113 -0.32 15.23 -4.59
CA ARG A 113 0.34 16.55 -4.51
C ARG A 113 -0.01 17.26 -3.19
N TYR A 114 -1.27 17.28 -2.80
CA TYR A 114 -1.67 17.86 -1.52
C TYR A 114 -1.11 17.09 -0.31
N MET A 115 -1.00 15.76 -0.39
CA MET A 115 -0.33 14.97 0.64
C MET A 115 1.16 15.34 0.76
N GLN A 116 1.85 15.50 -0.36
CA GLN A 116 3.25 15.89 -0.40
C GLN A 116 3.48 17.28 0.20
N GLU A 117 2.62 18.26 -0.09
CA GLU A 117 2.65 19.58 0.55
C GLU A 117 2.46 19.54 2.07
N ASN A 118 1.81 18.50 2.56
CA ASN A 118 1.59 18.26 3.98
C ASN A 118 2.58 17.25 4.59
N GLY A 119 3.69 16.98 3.91
CA GLY A 119 4.82 16.19 4.41
C GLY A 119 4.66 14.68 4.26
N VAL A 120 3.69 14.19 3.50
CA VAL A 120 3.48 12.76 3.25
C VAL A 120 3.73 12.42 1.78
N PHE A 121 4.78 11.66 1.53
CA PHE A 121 5.11 11.19 0.19
C PHE A 121 4.41 9.85 -0.10
N LEU A 122 3.63 9.80 -1.18
CA LEU A 122 2.95 8.61 -1.66
C LEU A 122 3.53 8.13 -2.98
N MET A 123 3.45 6.84 -3.24
CA MET A 123 3.81 6.27 -4.54
C MET A 123 2.79 6.66 -5.61
N PHE A 124 3.24 6.80 -6.86
CA PHE A 124 2.35 7.11 -7.98
C PHE A 124 1.20 6.10 -8.09
N GLY A 125 0.02 6.60 -8.48
CA GLY A 125 -1.16 5.79 -8.74
C GLY A 125 -2.00 5.46 -7.50
N GLY A 126 -1.76 6.11 -6.35
CA GLY A 126 -2.57 5.92 -5.14
C GLY A 126 -2.21 4.68 -4.32
N ARG A 127 -1.03 4.09 -4.56
CA ARG A 127 -0.53 2.94 -3.80
C ARG A 127 0.21 3.36 -2.54
N TRP A 128 -0.08 2.64 -1.47
CA TRP A 128 0.48 2.85 -0.15
C TRP A 128 1.28 1.63 0.31
N TYR A 129 2.40 1.88 0.94
CA TYR A 129 3.24 0.86 1.56
C TYR A 129 3.44 1.19 3.03
N VAL A 130 3.03 0.27 3.90
CA VAL A 130 3.28 0.35 5.34
C VAL A 130 4.38 -0.65 5.68
N ASN A 131 5.36 -0.22 6.45
CA ASN A 131 6.50 -1.05 6.86
C ASN A 131 6.70 -1.00 8.38
N ALA A 132 7.65 -1.79 8.87
CA ALA A 132 7.93 -1.95 10.28
C ALA A 132 8.41 -0.69 11.01
N SER A 133 8.89 0.32 10.27
CA SER A 133 9.34 1.59 10.86
C SER A 133 8.20 2.57 11.10
N HIS A 134 7.03 2.37 10.48
CA HIS A 134 5.88 3.22 10.70
C HIS A 134 5.24 2.94 12.06
N THR A 135 4.93 4.02 12.79
CA THR A 135 4.31 4.00 14.11
C THR A 135 2.83 4.44 14.04
N MET A 136 2.12 4.32 15.16
CA MET A 136 0.78 4.89 15.28
C MET A 136 0.78 6.40 15.18
N GLU A 137 1.84 7.07 15.66
CA GLU A 137 2.02 8.52 15.52
C GLU A 137 2.16 8.91 14.04
N ASP A 138 2.88 8.12 13.23
CA ASP A 138 2.98 8.34 11.80
C ASP A 138 1.63 8.17 11.10
N ALA A 139 0.81 7.21 11.54
CA ALA A 139 -0.56 7.07 11.06
C ALA A 139 -1.41 8.31 11.36
N GLU A 140 -1.31 8.86 12.56
CA GLU A 140 -2.04 10.08 12.94
C GLU A 140 -1.58 11.30 12.13
N LYS A 141 -0.27 11.49 11.95
CA LYS A 141 0.28 12.54 11.08
C LYS A 141 -0.20 12.38 9.64
N THR A 142 -0.21 11.16 9.15
CA THR A 142 -0.67 10.83 7.79
C THR A 142 -2.15 11.17 7.62
N LEU A 143 -3.00 10.82 8.60
CA LEU A 143 -4.42 11.15 8.56
C LEU A 143 -4.69 12.66 8.67
N ALA A 144 -3.91 13.37 9.48
CA ALA A 144 -3.99 14.84 9.54
C ALA A 144 -3.62 15.50 8.21
N ALA A 145 -2.63 14.96 7.49
CA ALA A 145 -2.29 15.39 6.14
C ALA A 145 -3.41 15.06 5.14
N ALA A 146 -3.99 13.86 5.24
CA ALA A 146 -5.09 13.41 4.38
C ALA A 146 -6.36 14.25 4.57
N ASP A 147 -6.68 14.65 5.80
CA ASP A 147 -7.82 15.53 6.08
C ASP A 147 -7.66 16.88 5.35
N LYS A 148 -6.48 17.49 5.44
CA LYS A 148 -6.16 18.73 4.72
C LYS A 148 -6.19 18.55 3.20
N ALA A 149 -5.64 17.43 2.72
CA ALA A 149 -5.58 17.13 1.29
C ALA A 149 -6.98 16.91 0.70
N MET A 150 -7.84 16.12 1.35
CA MET A 150 -9.21 15.87 0.90
C MET A 150 -10.08 17.12 0.99
N LYS A 151 -9.89 17.96 2.03
CA LYS A 151 -10.54 19.25 2.11
C LYS A 151 -10.19 20.13 0.92
N ALA A 152 -8.89 20.27 0.61
CA ALA A 152 -8.43 21.07 -0.52
C ALA A 152 -8.93 20.53 -1.87
N LEU A 153 -8.96 19.21 -2.05
CA LEU A 153 -9.56 18.58 -3.23
C LEU A 153 -11.03 18.96 -3.40
N LYS A 154 -11.82 18.90 -2.34
CA LYS A 154 -13.25 19.23 -2.40
C LYS A 154 -13.47 20.71 -2.70
N GLU A 155 -12.74 21.62 -2.02
CA GLU A 155 -12.81 23.06 -2.21
C GLU A 155 -12.41 23.51 -3.62
N ASN A 156 -11.48 22.79 -4.26
CA ASN A 156 -10.95 23.09 -5.59
C ASN A 156 -11.55 22.22 -6.71
N ASN A 157 -12.74 21.66 -6.51
CA ASN A 157 -13.42 20.79 -7.48
C ASN A 157 -12.49 19.69 -8.03
N TYR A 158 -11.79 19.01 -7.14
CA TYR A 158 -10.82 17.96 -7.39
C TYR A 158 -9.56 18.37 -8.18
N ASN A 159 -9.35 19.66 -8.43
CA ASN A 159 -8.11 20.16 -9.03
C ASN A 159 -7.04 20.42 -7.98
N TYR A 160 -5.78 20.37 -8.43
CA TYR A 160 -4.66 20.82 -7.61
C TYR A 160 -4.34 22.29 -7.93
N ILE A 161 -4.27 23.10 -6.89
CA ILE A 161 -3.83 24.49 -6.95
C ILE A 161 -2.56 24.61 -6.10
N ALA A 162 -1.43 24.87 -6.75
CA ALA A 162 -0.16 25.10 -6.06
C ALA A 162 -0.25 26.34 -5.16
N LYS A 163 0.38 26.25 -3.99
CA LYS A 163 0.51 27.39 -3.07
C LYS A 163 1.73 28.21 -3.40
#